data_f1dfec854d04644f5720f14938f33eb7
#
_entry.id   f1dfec854d04644f5720f14938f33eb7
#
_cell.length_a   1.000
_cell.length_b   1.000
_cell.length_c   1.000
_cell.angle_alpha   90.00
_cell.angle_beta   90.00
_cell.angle_gamma   90.00
#
_symmetry.space_group_name_H-M   'P 1'
#
loop_
_entity.id
_entity.type
_entity.pdbx_description
1 polymer ?
#
loop_
_entity_poly.entity_id
_entity_poly.type
_entity_poly.pdbx_seq_one_letter_code
_entity_poly.pdbx_strand_id
1 'polypeptide(L)'
;GKTIFQNSQLENKKDNIDAFPWFRTQLTEEIKPFYLLPPLSRESLKPIDPRVAFITKDILREALSRGSNRKKVQVLNRSDIAGKTGTTNDAISTWFSGFHNNLVTTVWVGTDDFSSLGDNEFGSSIALPAWVDFMKTALPTLPEEDWKIPKGLSYVRVDRETGQPVDETSQNSY
;
A
#
# COMPACT_ATOMS: atom_id res chain seq x y z
N GLY A 1 -0.99 1.54 -18.37
CA GLY A 1 0.12 1.20 -17.49
C GLY A 1 0.49 -0.27 -17.64
N LYS A 2 1.73 -0.59 -18.00
CA LYS A 2 2.20 -1.97 -18.04
C LYS A 2 2.70 -2.33 -16.66
N THR A 3 2.12 -3.34 -16.04
CA THR A 3 2.61 -3.92 -14.79
C THR A 3 3.81 -4.80 -15.12
N ILE A 4 4.97 -4.51 -14.54
CA ILE A 4 6.16 -5.35 -14.68
C ILE A 4 6.22 -6.23 -13.44
N PHE A 5 6.00 -7.52 -13.60
CA PHE A 5 6.31 -8.52 -12.59
C PHE A 5 7.70 -9.06 -12.85
N GLN A 6 8.62 -8.84 -11.92
CA GLN A 6 9.88 -9.54 -11.89
C GLN A 6 9.69 -10.77 -11.00
N ASN A 7 9.74 -11.96 -11.61
CA ASN A 7 9.51 -13.19 -10.88
C ASN A 7 10.61 -14.20 -11.17
N SER A 8 11.49 -14.38 -10.22
CA SER A 8 12.47 -15.48 -10.20
C SER A 8 11.85 -16.83 -9.79
N GLN A 9 10.54 -16.89 -9.52
CA GLN A 9 9.83 -18.10 -9.08
C GLN A 9 8.78 -18.60 -10.09
N LEU A 10 8.67 -17.99 -11.29
CA LEU A 10 7.64 -18.36 -12.28
C LEU A 10 7.99 -19.62 -13.11
N GLU A 11 9.21 -20.14 -13.02
CA GLU A 11 9.59 -21.34 -13.79
C GLU A 11 8.89 -22.61 -13.35
N ASN A 12 8.24 -22.66 -12.18
CA ASN A 12 7.61 -23.87 -11.62
C ASN A 12 6.08 -23.82 -11.47
N LYS A 13 5.39 -22.80 -11.98
CA LYS A 13 3.92 -22.74 -11.96
C LYS A 13 3.34 -22.49 -13.35
N LYS A 14 3.53 -23.45 -14.28
CA LYS A 14 2.85 -23.44 -15.58
C LYS A 14 1.34 -23.61 -15.49
N ASP A 15 0.80 -24.01 -14.33
CA ASP A 15 -0.56 -24.55 -14.24
C ASP A 15 -1.66 -23.51 -13.95
N ASN A 16 -1.34 -22.22 -13.80
CA ASN A 16 -2.35 -21.23 -13.47
C ASN A 16 -2.47 -20.07 -14.47
N ILE A 17 -1.75 -20.11 -15.58
CA ILE A 17 -1.83 -19.07 -16.64
C ILE A 17 -3.09 -19.25 -17.49
N ASP A 18 -3.63 -20.45 -17.54
CA ASP A 18 -4.85 -20.77 -18.32
C ASP A 18 -6.14 -20.22 -17.70
N ALA A 19 -6.11 -19.74 -16.46
CA ALA A 19 -7.24 -19.09 -15.81
C ALA A 19 -7.54 -17.67 -16.35
N PHE A 20 -6.60 -17.07 -17.09
CA PHE A 20 -6.76 -15.74 -17.66
C PHE A 20 -6.36 -15.71 -19.14
N PRO A 21 -7.24 -16.11 -20.06
CA PRO A 21 -6.93 -16.21 -21.50
C PRO A 21 -6.45 -14.89 -22.13
N TRP A 22 -6.94 -13.75 -21.66
CA TRP A 22 -6.53 -12.41 -22.13
C TRP A 22 -5.08 -12.07 -21.74
N PHE A 23 -4.57 -12.65 -20.68
CA PHE A 23 -3.19 -12.45 -20.25
C PHE A 23 -2.20 -13.17 -21.17
N ARG A 24 -2.61 -14.32 -21.73
CA ARG A 24 -1.81 -15.12 -22.66
C ARG A 24 -1.59 -14.42 -24.00
N THR A 25 -2.58 -13.71 -24.49
CA THR A 25 -2.50 -13.01 -25.78
C THR A 25 -1.50 -11.85 -25.78
N GLN A 26 -1.27 -11.23 -24.61
CA GLN A 26 -0.30 -10.14 -24.49
C GLN A 26 1.13 -10.64 -24.24
N LEU A 27 1.32 -11.88 -23.81
CA LEU A 27 2.64 -12.47 -23.58
C LEU A 27 3.26 -13.08 -24.85
N THR A 28 2.47 -13.34 -25.90
CA THR A 28 2.92 -13.97 -27.15
C THR A 28 3.33 -12.99 -28.24
N GLU A 29 2.95 -11.72 -28.17
CA GLU A 29 3.58 -10.70 -28.98
C GLU A 29 4.91 -10.33 -28.34
N GLU A 30 5.99 -10.37 -29.11
CA GLU A 30 7.35 -10.01 -28.70
C GLU A 30 7.34 -8.84 -27.73
N ILE A 31 7.34 -9.12 -26.43
CA ILE A 31 7.75 -8.16 -25.44
C ILE A 31 9.24 -7.97 -25.72
N LYS A 32 9.56 -7.06 -26.65
CA LYS A 32 10.91 -6.50 -26.69
C LYS A 32 11.27 -6.19 -25.28
N PRO A 33 12.36 -6.71 -24.72
CA PRO A 33 12.73 -6.46 -23.34
C PRO A 33 12.72 -4.94 -23.18
N PHE A 34 11.63 -4.44 -22.59
CA PHE A 34 11.56 -3.06 -22.16
C PHE A 34 12.67 -2.96 -21.16
N TYR A 35 13.72 -2.28 -21.52
CA TYR A 35 14.99 -2.11 -20.80
C TYR A 35 14.81 -2.51 -19.34
N LEU A 36 15.20 -3.73 -19.00
CA LEU A 36 15.47 -4.11 -17.63
C LEU A 36 16.50 -3.08 -17.17
N LEU A 37 16.04 -2.09 -16.45
CA LEU A 37 16.95 -1.29 -15.67
C LEU A 37 17.78 -2.32 -14.90
N PRO A 38 19.09 -2.29 -14.98
CA PRO A 38 19.93 -3.23 -14.24
C PRO A 38 19.40 -3.20 -12.80
N PRO A 39 19.26 -4.36 -12.14
CA PRO A 39 18.78 -4.40 -10.78
C PRO A 39 19.60 -3.37 -10.00
N LEU A 40 18.90 -2.37 -9.45
CA LEU A 40 19.54 -1.35 -8.61
C LEU A 40 20.29 -2.15 -7.56
N SER A 41 21.62 -2.11 -7.59
CA SER A 41 22.39 -2.75 -6.53
C SER A 41 21.94 -2.14 -5.20
N ARG A 42 21.83 -2.94 -4.15
CA ARG A 42 21.48 -2.40 -2.81
C ARG A 42 22.40 -1.23 -2.41
N GLU A 43 23.60 -1.19 -2.96
CA GLU A 43 24.60 -0.13 -2.74
C GLU A 43 24.24 1.18 -3.46
N SER A 44 23.47 1.15 -4.56
CA SER A 44 23.02 2.35 -5.28
C SER A 44 21.80 3.03 -4.65
N LEU A 45 21.07 2.31 -3.79
CA LEU A 45 19.96 2.85 -3.03
C LEU A 45 20.49 3.50 -1.75
N LYS A 46 20.46 4.81 -1.65
CA LYS A 46 20.66 5.48 -0.36
C LYS A 46 19.47 5.11 0.53
N PRO A 47 19.66 4.32 1.59
CA PRO A 47 18.57 3.95 2.46
C PRO A 47 18.02 5.22 3.14
N ILE A 48 16.70 5.32 3.22
CA ILE A 48 16.03 6.33 4.04
C ILE A 48 16.41 6.07 5.50
N ASP A 49 16.65 7.12 6.28
CA ASP A 49 16.89 6.99 7.72
C ASP A 49 15.75 6.14 8.33
N PRO A 50 16.06 5.06 9.05
CA PRO A 50 15.05 4.15 9.62
C PRO A 50 14.02 4.86 10.51
N ARG A 51 14.42 5.95 11.17
CA ARG A 51 13.54 6.77 12.02
C ARG A 51 12.50 7.51 11.18
N VAL A 52 12.93 8.12 10.06
CA VAL A 52 12.04 8.80 9.13
C VAL A 52 11.07 7.79 8.48
N ALA A 53 11.58 6.65 8.05
CA ALA A 53 10.75 5.58 7.49
C ALA A 53 9.71 5.09 8.49
N PHE A 54 10.10 4.90 9.76
CA PHE A 54 9.20 4.46 10.83
C PHE A 54 8.09 5.50 11.09
N ILE A 55 8.45 6.77 11.26
CA ILE A 55 7.47 7.85 11.51
C ILE A 55 6.49 7.94 10.34
N THR A 56 6.98 7.89 9.09
CA THR A 56 6.12 7.92 7.91
C THR A 56 5.15 6.73 7.86
N LYS A 57 5.65 5.52 8.14
CA LYS A 57 4.82 4.32 8.23
C LYS A 57 3.74 4.46 9.31
N ASP A 58 4.11 4.97 10.47
CA ASP A 58 3.20 5.15 11.61
C ASP A 58 2.10 6.16 11.30
N ILE A 59 2.45 7.31 10.70
CA ILE A 59 1.46 8.29 10.22
C ILE A 59 0.50 7.67 9.22
N LEU A 60 0.99 6.89 8.27
CA LEU A 60 0.14 6.23 7.25
C LEU A 60 -0.76 5.15 7.87
N ARG A 61 -0.29 4.43 8.89
CA ARG A 61 -1.07 3.47 9.66
C ARG A 61 -2.22 4.17 10.41
N GLU A 62 -1.91 5.25 11.11
CA GLU A 62 -2.89 6.04 11.84
C GLU A 62 -3.94 6.65 10.90
N ALA A 63 -3.52 7.19 9.76
CA ALA A 63 -4.44 7.72 8.75
C ALA A 63 -5.38 6.65 8.20
N LEU A 64 -4.92 5.41 8.08
CA LEU A 64 -5.73 4.30 7.61
C LEU A 64 -6.67 3.75 8.69
N SER A 65 -6.17 3.60 9.92
CA SER A 65 -6.89 2.97 11.03
C SER A 65 -7.86 3.91 11.74
N ARG A 66 -7.59 5.21 11.76
CA ARG A 66 -8.41 6.23 12.46
C ARG A 66 -9.08 7.23 11.53
N GLY A 67 -8.64 7.31 10.27
CA GLY A 67 -9.19 8.22 9.28
C GLY A 67 -10.57 7.80 8.75
N SER A 68 -11.06 8.54 7.76
CA SER A 68 -12.37 8.32 7.11
C SER A 68 -12.54 6.92 6.50
N ASN A 69 -11.44 6.26 6.17
CA ASN A 69 -11.42 4.93 5.57
C ASN A 69 -11.46 3.77 6.58
N ARG A 70 -11.44 4.06 7.88
CA ARG A 70 -11.38 3.06 8.96
C ARG A 70 -12.37 1.92 8.77
N LYS A 71 -13.65 2.25 8.51
CA LYS A 71 -14.71 1.24 8.37
C LYS A 71 -14.46 0.25 7.22
N LYS A 72 -13.85 0.71 6.13
CA LYS A 72 -13.54 -0.12 4.96
C LYS A 72 -12.39 -1.08 5.21
N VAL A 73 -11.40 -0.64 5.98
CA VAL A 73 -10.19 -1.41 6.26
C VAL A 73 -10.34 -2.33 7.47
N GLN A 74 -11.23 -1.99 8.40
CA GLN A 74 -11.46 -2.74 9.64
C GLN A 74 -11.79 -4.21 9.40
N VAL A 75 -12.35 -4.57 8.24
CA VAL A 75 -12.66 -5.96 7.88
C VAL A 75 -11.42 -6.85 7.76
N LEU A 76 -10.24 -6.25 7.58
CA LEU A 76 -8.96 -6.97 7.50
C LEU A 76 -8.47 -7.41 8.87
N ASN A 77 -8.97 -6.78 9.95
CA ASN A 77 -8.60 -7.06 11.33
C ASN A 77 -7.07 -7.18 11.53
N ARG A 78 -6.31 -6.20 11.01
CA ARG A 78 -4.84 -6.15 11.03
C ARG A 78 -4.37 -4.78 11.50
N SER A 79 -3.36 -4.77 12.36
CA SER A 79 -2.72 -3.55 12.90
C SER A 79 -1.43 -3.16 12.18
N ASP A 80 -0.87 -4.07 11.40
CA ASP A 80 0.44 -3.98 10.75
C ASP A 80 0.36 -3.57 9.26
N ILE A 81 -0.73 -2.93 8.88
CA ILE A 81 -0.94 -2.40 7.53
C ILE A 81 -1.00 -0.87 7.53
N ALA A 82 -0.54 -0.28 6.46
CA ALA A 82 -0.62 1.15 6.23
C ALA A 82 -0.88 1.45 4.77
N GLY A 83 -1.32 2.67 4.45
CA GLY A 83 -1.57 3.04 3.07
C GLY A 83 -2.15 4.43 2.91
N LYS A 84 -2.23 4.85 1.64
CA LYS A 84 -2.72 6.16 1.26
C LYS A 84 -3.51 6.10 -0.04
N THR A 85 -4.61 6.81 -0.05
CA THR A 85 -5.40 7.09 -1.26
C THR A 85 -4.74 8.17 -2.12
N GLY A 86 -4.93 8.09 -3.42
CA GLY A 86 -4.66 9.17 -4.37
C GLY A 86 -5.86 9.36 -5.28
N THR A 87 -6.14 10.61 -5.65
CA THR A 87 -7.16 10.97 -6.62
C THR A 87 -6.63 12.12 -7.43
N THR A 88 -6.70 12.02 -8.75
CA THR A 88 -6.38 13.13 -9.63
C THR A 88 -7.50 14.16 -9.63
N ASN A 89 -7.20 15.39 -10.11
CA ASN A 89 -8.23 16.38 -10.35
C ASN A 89 -9.30 15.78 -11.27
N ASP A 90 -10.55 16.18 -11.09
CA ASP A 90 -11.72 15.73 -11.86
C ASP A 90 -11.95 14.21 -11.85
N ALA A 91 -11.40 13.52 -10.86
CA ALA A 91 -11.51 12.06 -10.70
C ALA A 91 -11.18 11.27 -11.98
N ILE A 92 -10.18 11.69 -12.75
CA ILE A 92 -9.73 11.00 -13.97
C ILE A 92 -9.11 9.64 -13.62
N SER A 93 -8.39 9.57 -12.51
CA SER A 93 -7.89 8.31 -11.99
C SER A 93 -7.84 8.30 -10.46
N THR A 94 -7.96 7.11 -9.91
CA THR A 94 -7.92 6.88 -8.47
C THR A 94 -6.86 5.84 -8.13
N TRP A 95 -6.23 6.04 -6.98
CA TRP A 95 -5.13 5.22 -6.48
C TRP A 95 -5.38 4.80 -5.05
N PHE A 96 -4.90 3.63 -4.72
CA PHE A 96 -4.60 3.25 -3.36
C PHE A 96 -3.29 2.49 -3.33
N SER A 97 -2.31 3.01 -2.59
CA SER A 97 -1.06 2.31 -2.30
C SER A 97 -1.04 1.95 -0.83
N GLY A 98 -0.93 0.67 -0.55
CA GLY A 98 -0.87 0.17 0.81
C GLY A 98 0.13 -0.97 0.95
N PHE A 99 0.54 -1.23 2.18
CA PHE A 99 1.57 -2.21 2.44
C PHE A 99 1.43 -2.87 3.82
N HIS A 100 2.02 -4.03 3.90
CA HIS A 100 2.41 -4.79 5.06
C HIS A 100 3.95 -4.92 5.07
N ASN A 101 4.58 -5.40 6.13
CA ASN A 101 6.05 -5.53 6.19
C ASN A 101 6.67 -6.27 4.98
N ASN A 102 5.98 -7.30 4.49
CA ASN A 102 6.47 -8.20 3.43
C ASN A 102 5.72 -8.06 2.11
N LEU A 103 4.77 -7.13 2.01
CA LEU A 103 3.92 -6.98 0.83
C LEU A 103 3.60 -5.52 0.58
N VAL A 104 3.83 -5.07 -0.63
CA VAL A 104 3.40 -3.75 -1.13
C VAL A 104 2.45 -3.97 -2.29
N THR A 105 1.28 -3.34 -2.24
CA THR A 105 0.27 -3.44 -3.29
C THR A 105 -0.26 -2.07 -3.63
N THR A 106 -0.30 -1.77 -4.91
CA THR A 106 -0.89 -0.55 -5.44
C THR A 106 -2.01 -0.89 -6.41
N VAL A 107 -3.15 -0.26 -6.21
CA VAL A 107 -4.30 -0.31 -7.11
C VAL A 107 -4.44 1.03 -7.80
N TRP A 108 -4.58 1.00 -9.10
CA TRP A 108 -4.92 2.12 -9.94
C TRP A 108 -6.17 1.81 -10.75
N VAL A 109 -7.06 2.77 -10.85
CA VAL A 109 -8.26 2.70 -11.69
C VAL A 109 -8.39 4.02 -12.45
N GLY A 110 -8.60 3.91 -13.73
CA GLY A 110 -8.77 5.04 -14.66
C GLY A 110 -9.34 4.55 -15.97
N THR A 111 -9.69 5.48 -16.85
CA THR A 111 -10.17 5.22 -18.21
C THR A 111 -9.03 5.42 -19.21
N ASP A 112 -9.08 4.72 -20.34
CA ASP A 112 -8.03 4.80 -21.38
C ASP A 112 -8.02 6.17 -22.09
N ASP A 113 -9.17 6.84 -22.13
CA ASP A 113 -9.37 8.15 -22.77
C ASP A 113 -9.23 9.32 -21.79
N PHE A 114 -8.83 9.04 -20.55
CA PHE A 114 -8.71 10.03 -19.48
C PHE A 114 -10.01 10.77 -19.14
N SER A 115 -11.17 10.18 -19.45
CA SER A 115 -12.44 10.71 -18.99
C SER A 115 -12.60 10.57 -17.48
N SER A 116 -13.43 11.43 -16.89
CA SER A 116 -13.75 11.33 -15.45
C SER A 116 -14.41 10.00 -15.11
N LEU A 117 -14.05 9.43 -13.98
CA LEU A 117 -14.69 8.24 -13.42
C LEU A 117 -16.09 8.52 -12.85
N GLY A 118 -16.44 9.79 -12.71
CA GLY A 118 -17.73 10.27 -12.22
C GLY A 118 -17.60 11.16 -10.99
N ASP A 119 -18.73 11.78 -10.63
CA ASP A 119 -18.82 12.65 -9.45
C ASP A 119 -18.65 11.82 -8.16
N ASN A 120 -17.87 12.36 -7.23
CA ASN A 120 -17.55 11.73 -5.94
C ASN A 120 -16.78 10.41 -6.01
N GLU A 121 -16.13 10.12 -7.14
CA GLU A 121 -15.28 8.97 -7.29
C GLU A 121 -13.84 9.28 -6.85
N PHE A 122 -13.48 8.71 -5.71
CA PHE A 122 -12.18 8.92 -5.06
C PHE A 122 -11.42 7.61 -4.91
N GLY A 123 -10.15 7.69 -4.60
CA GLY A 123 -9.35 6.51 -4.25
C GLY A 123 -9.96 5.68 -3.11
N SER A 124 -10.74 6.33 -2.24
CA SER A 124 -11.47 5.64 -1.16
C SER A 124 -12.71 4.90 -1.62
N SER A 125 -13.37 5.33 -2.72
CA SER A 125 -14.60 4.68 -3.23
C SER A 125 -14.30 3.56 -4.21
N ILE A 126 -13.23 3.67 -4.99
CA ILE A 126 -12.91 2.71 -6.07
C ILE A 126 -11.65 1.88 -5.75
N ALA A 127 -10.48 2.53 -5.63
CA ALA A 127 -9.21 1.81 -5.53
C ALA A 127 -9.03 1.09 -4.18
N LEU A 128 -9.47 1.70 -3.07
CA LEU A 128 -9.36 1.10 -1.74
C LEU A 128 -10.16 -0.21 -1.60
N PRO A 129 -11.42 -0.32 -2.04
CA PRO A 129 -12.16 -1.59 -1.96
C PRO A 129 -11.45 -2.73 -2.70
N ALA A 130 -10.92 -2.48 -3.89
CA ALA A 130 -10.17 -3.48 -4.64
C ALA A 130 -8.88 -3.91 -3.91
N TRP A 131 -8.18 -2.95 -3.29
CA TRP A 131 -7.03 -3.23 -2.45
C TRP A 131 -7.41 -4.07 -1.23
N VAL A 132 -8.51 -3.74 -0.56
CA VAL A 132 -9.01 -4.50 0.60
C VAL A 132 -9.36 -5.93 0.21
N ASP A 133 -10.00 -6.15 -0.92
CA ASP A 133 -10.36 -7.51 -1.38
C ASP A 133 -9.11 -8.35 -1.71
N PHE A 134 -8.10 -7.75 -2.32
CA PHE A 134 -6.81 -8.40 -2.52
C PHE A 134 -6.17 -8.77 -1.17
N MET A 135 -6.12 -7.82 -0.23
CA MET A 135 -5.48 -8.02 1.08
C MET A 135 -6.20 -9.04 1.95
N LYS A 136 -7.52 -9.21 1.82
CA LYS A 136 -8.26 -10.31 2.50
C LYS A 136 -7.70 -11.69 2.15
N THR A 137 -7.24 -11.87 0.91
CA THR A 137 -6.65 -13.13 0.46
C THR A 137 -5.17 -13.23 0.79
N ALA A 138 -4.45 -12.12 0.71
CA ALA A 138 -2.99 -12.13 0.90
C ALA A 138 -2.57 -12.15 2.38
N LEU A 139 -3.22 -11.36 3.25
CA LEU A 139 -2.80 -11.22 4.65
C LEU A 139 -2.85 -12.52 5.47
N PRO A 140 -3.81 -13.44 5.28
CA PRO A 140 -3.80 -14.71 6.02
C PRO A 140 -2.55 -15.57 5.78
N THR A 141 -1.84 -15.34 4.68
CA THR A 141 -0.59 -16.05 4.36
C THR A 141 0.66 -15.39 4.98
N LEU A 142 0.50 -14.22 5.60
CA LEU A 142 1.58 -13.42 6.15
C LEU A 142 1.45 -13.32 7.68
N PRO A 143 2.56 -13.43 8.43
CA PRO A 143 2.53 -13.24 9.87
C PRO A 143 2.08 -11.83 10.22
N GLU A 144 1.31 -11.67 11.30
CA GLU A 144 1.05 -10.36 11.88
C GLU A 144 2.24 -9.97 12.75
N GLU A 145 2.85 -8.85 12.44
CA GLU A 145 4.07 -8.39 13.11
C GLU A 145 3.99 -6.89 13.41
N ASP A 146 4.14 -6.57 14.68
CA ASP A 146 4.30 -5.18 15.10
C ASP A 146 5.59 -4.57 14.54
N TRP A 147 5.51 -3.31 14.14
CA TRP A 147 6.66 -2.58 13.65
C TRP A 147 7.60 -2.21 14.79
N LYS A 148 8.83 -2.69 14.70
CA LYS A 148 9.87 -2.39 15.70
C LYS A 148 10.27 -0.93 15.62
N ILE A 149 10.23 -0.26 16.77
CA ILE A 149 10.70 1.12 16.92
C ILE A 149 12.22 1.14 16.71
N PRO A 150 12.74 1.93 15.75
CA PRO A 150 14.16 2.04 15.53
C PRO A 150 14.86 2.77 16.68
N LYS A 151 16.14 2.48 16.88
CA LYS A 151 16.96 3.14 17.88
C LYS A 151 16.93 4.66 17.71
N GLY A 152 16.72 5.37 18.78
CA GLY A 152 16.64 6.84 18.79
C GLY A 152 15.24 7.42 18.62
N LEU A 153 14.21 6.56 18.64
CA LEU A 153 12.80 6.96 18.79
C LEU A 153 12.21 6.33 20.04
N SER A 154 11.23 7.00 20.61
CA SER A 154 10.38 6.49 21.69
C SER A 154 8.97 7.07 21.54
N TYR A 155 7.97 6.34 22.01
CA TYR A 155 6.63 6.89 22.16
C TYR A 155 6.57 7.78 23.39
N VAL A 156 5.92 8.92 23.26
CA VAL A 156 5.64 9.83 24.36
C VAL A 156 4.16 10.12 24.32
N ARG A 157 3.48 9.95 25.45
CA ARG A 157 2.08 10.32 25.59
C ARG A 157 1.97 11.83 25.66
N VAL A 158 1.08 12.41 24.86
CA VAL A 158 0.88 13.85 24.80
C VAL A 158 -0.59 14.21 25.00
N ASP A 159 -0.83 15.34 25.60
CA ASP A 159 -2.16 15.93 25.69
C ASP A 159 -2.64 16.33 24.28
N ARG A 160 -3.91 16.05 23.98
CA ARG A 160 -4.48 16.22 22.63
C ARG A 160 -4.62 17.68 22.19
N GLU A 161 -4.83 18.57 23.14
CA GLU A 161 -5.07 19.99 22.85
C GLU A 161 -3.78 20.77 22.82
N THR A 162 -2.90 20.49 23.78
CA THR A 162 -1.67 21.27 23.97
C THR A 162 -0.44 20.65 23.31
N GLY A 163 -0.47 19.35 23.02
CA GLY A 163 0.69 18.60 22.50
C GLY A 163 1.81 18.41 23.54
N GLN A 164 1.59 18.77 24.79
CA GLN A 164 2.60 18.65 25.84
C GLN A 164 2.66 17.21 26.37
N PRO A 165 3.84 16.72 26.76
CA PRO A 165 3.97 15.44 27.44
C PRO A 165 3.13 15.39 28.71
N VAL A 166 2.46 14.27 28.92
CA VAL A 166 1.61 14.03 30.11
C VAL A 166 1.90 12.68 30.73
N ASP A 167 1.61 12.56 32.01
CA ASP A 167 1.73 11.32 32.76
C ASP A 167 0.65 10.31 32.34
N GLU A 168 0.86 9.03 32.66
CA GLU A 168 -0.02 7.91 32.28
C GLU A 168 -1.46 8.04 32.77
N THR A 169 -1.72 8.88 33.76
CA THR A 169 -3.04 9.08 34.38
C THR A 169 -3.93 10.09 33.65
N SER A 170 -3.41 10.78 32.66
CA SER A 170 -4.17 11.82 31.94
C SER A 170 -5.22 11.17 31.01
N GLN A 171 -6.50 11.52 31.22
CA GLN A 171 -7.63 11.03 30.42
C GLN A 171 -7.69 11.65 29.01
N ASN A 172 -6.97 12.74 28.76
CA ASN A 172 -7.02 13.50 27.51
C ASN A 172 -5.77 13.27 26.64
N SER A 173 -5.11 12.11 26.77
CA SER A 173 -3.85 11.79 26.09
C SER A 173 -4.03 10.92 24.84
N TYR A 174 -3.06 11.04 23.95
CA TYR A 174 -2.81 10.11 22.84
C TYR A 174 -1.84 9.02 23.24
#